data_a90e779bc5c430f0e52463b0946ada48
#
_entry.id   a90e779bc5c430f0e52463b0946ada48
#
_cell.length_a   1.000
_cell.length_b   1.000
_cell.length_c   1.000
_cell.angle_alpha   90.00
_cell.angle_beta   90.00
_cell.angle_gamma   90.00
#
_symmetry.space_group_name_H-M   'P 1'
#
loop_
_entity.id
_entity.type
_entity.pdbx_description
1 polymer ?
#
loop_
_entity_poly.entity_id
_entity_poly.type
_entity_poly.pdbx_seq_one_letter_code
_entity_poly.pdbx_strand_id
1 'polypeptide(L)'
;MSSELTHNPGQFDEVIHIIDNARSRAMKAVNAELIQMYWEIGAYVSDRVKDGGWGKSVVANFSEFLQAHYPGTKGFSAQNIWRMKQFYETYCDNEKLSPLVREIPWTSNLLIMTGCKTDEAREFYLRLCIANRYTKRELDRQIGSMLYERTMISHEKHKDLLAGNGGLAALRDSYVFEFLDLEEPYKEKDLRHQIVSHLKDFILEFGHDFTFVGEEYRVQVGNTDFFIDLLFYNRALSCLVAIELKIDTFRPEHLGQLNFYLEALDRDVKKPNENPSVGLVLCTGKDDTVVEYALSRSMSPTMVADYTLHLPDKAILQNKLRELTELALESGEGNEGDEE
;
A
#
# COMPACT_ATOMS: atom_id res chain seq x y z
N MET A 1 -10.13 -57.52 12.72
CA MET A 1 -9.13 -56.82 11.91
C MET A 1 -9.74 -55.49 11.46
N SER A 2 -9.58 -54.47 12.26
CA SER A 2 -10.00 -53.11 11.94
C SER A 2 -8.90 -52.47 11.13
N SER A 3 -9.12 -52.20 9.85
CA SER A 3 -8.20 -51.41 9.03
C SER A 3 -8.29 -49.96 9.47
N GLU A 4 -7.29 -49.50 10.23
CA GLU A 4 -7.04 -48.08 10.43
C GLU A 4 -6.72 -47.46 9.06
N LEU A 5 -7.68 -46.70 8.54
CA LEU A 5 -7.46 -45.82 7.43
C LEU A 5 -6.51 -44.72 7.90
N THR A 6 -5.21 -44.90 7.66
CA THR A 6 -4.21 -43.85 7.81
C THR A 6 -4.53 -42.75 6.83
N HIS A 7 -5.23 -41.71 7.31
CA HIS A 7 -5.46 -40.50 6.56
C HIS A 7 -4.12 -39.80 6.31
N ASN A 8 -3.74 -39.70 5.05
CA ASN A 8 -2.61 -38.86 4.66
C ASN A 8 -3.12 -37.43 4.52
N PRO A 9 -2.81 -36.48 5.43
CA PRO A 9 -3.39 -35.14 5.44
C PRO A 9 -3.20 -34.41 4.12
N GLY A 10 -2.10 -34.60 3.40
CA GLY A 10 -1.81 -33.93 2.14
C GLY A 10 -2.73 -34.32 0.97
N GLN A 11 -3.45 -35.45 1.04
CA GLN A 11 -4.40 -35.84 -0.03
C GLN A 11 -5.69 -35.02 0.00
N PHE A 12 -6.04 -34.41 1.13
CA PHE A 12 -7.25 -33.59 1.25
C PHE A 12 -7.00 -32.11 1.03
N ASP A 13 -5.76 -31.66 1.13
CA ASP A 13 -5.37 -30.26 0.93
C ASP A 13 -5.69 -29.77 -0.49
N GLU A 14 -5.53 -30.63 -1.49
CA GLU A 14 -5.88 -30.32 -2.88
C GLU A 14 -7.40 -30.05 -3.03
N VAL A 15 -8.24 -30.84 -2.37
CA VAL A 15 -9.70 -30.64 -2.38
C VAL A 15 -10.09 -29.36 -1.65
N ILE A 16 -9.44 -29.05 -0.53
CA ILE A 16 -9.62 -27.78 0.19
C ILE A 16 -9.29 -26.61 -0.72
N HIS A 17 -8.16 -26.65 -1.41
CA HIS A 17 -7.77 -25.62 -2.39
C HIS A 17 -8.78 -25.48 -3.53
N ILE A 18 -9.32 -26.57 -4.05
CA ILE A 18 -10.37 -26.53 -5.08
C ILE A 18 -11.62 -25.80 -4.55
N ILE A 19 -12.07 -26.15 -3.34
CA ILE A 19 -13.26 -25.54 -2.71
C ILE A 19 -13.01 -24.06 -2.45
N ASP A 20 -11.87 -23.69 -1.87
CA ASP A 20 -11.55 -22.29 -1.54
C ASP A 20 -11.41 -21.44 -2.80
N ASN A 21 -10.79 -21.97 -3.84
CA ASN A 21 -10.71 -21.30 -5.13
C ASN A 21 -12.09 -21.11 -5.78
N ALA A 22 -12.95 -22.12 -5.70
CA ALA A 22 -14.32 -22.04 -6.23
C ALA A 22 -15.15 -21.00 -5.47
N ARG A 23 -15.07 -20.99 -4.13
CA ARG A 23 -15.72 -19.98 -3.27
C ARG A 23 -15.23 -18.57 -3.56
N SER A 24 -13.92 -18.41 -3.70
CA SER A 24 -13.31 -17.10 -4.01
C SER A 24 -13.80 -16.57 -5.36
N ARG A 25 -13.84 -17.42 -6.41
CA ARG A 25 -14.39 -17.03 -7.72
C ARG A 25 -15.86 -16.65 -7.63
N ALA A 26 -16.69 -17.46 -6.92
CA ALA A 26 -18.10 -17.17 -6.75
C ALA A 26 -18.33 -15.83 -6.03
N MET A 27 -17.60 -15.56 -4.96
CA MET A 27 -17.67 -14.28 -4.23
C MET A 27 -17.28 -13.09 -5.10
N LYS A 28 -16.23 -13.22 -5.92
CA LYS A 28 -15.84 -12.18 -6.88
C LYS A 28 -16.93 -11.93 -7.92
N ALA A 29 -17.51 -12.98 -8.48
CA ALA A 29 -18.59 -12.85 -9.45
C ALA A 29 -19.82 -12.16 -8.85
N VAL A 30 -20.24 -12.55 -7.64
CA VAL A 30 -21.35 -11.90 -6.93
C VAL A 30 -21.05 -10.42 -6.66
N ASN A 31 -19.82 -10.09 -6.26
CA ASN A 31 -19.43 -8.69 -6.05
C ASN A 31 -19.49 -7.90 -7.36
N ALA A 32 -18.94 -8.43 -8.45
CA ALA A 32 -18.95 -7.76 -9.75
C ALA A 32 -20.38 -7.47 -10.25
N GLU A 33 -21.30 -8.44 -10.13
CA GLU A 33 -22.71 -8.28 -10.47
C GLU A 33 -23.40 -7.22 -9.57
N LEU A 34 -23.08 -7.21 -8.26
CA LEU A 34 -23.60 -6.19 -7.34
C LEU A 34 -23.14 -4.78 -7.74
N ILE A 35 -21.88 -4.61 -8.08
CA ILE A 35 -21.34 -3.32 -8.51
C ILE A 35 -21.93 -2.93 -9.87
N GLN A 36 -22.11 -3.88 -10.79
CA GLN A 36 -22.75 -3.63 -12.07
C GLN A 36 -24.21 -3.17 -11.89
N MET A 37 -24.98 -3.83 -11.02
CA MET A 37 -26.33 -3.41 -10.68
C MET A 37 -26.35 -1.98 -10.11
N TYR A 38 -25.43 -1.63 -9.20
CA TYR A 38 -25.35 -0.29 -8.64
C TYR A 38 -24.94 0.76 -9.69
N TRP A 39 -24.11 0.37 -10.65
CA TRP A 39 -23.76 1.20 -11.80
C TRP A 39 -24.98 1.52 -12.67
N GLU A 40 -25.77 0.49 -13.02
CA GLU A 40 -26.95 0.65 -13.87
C GLU A 40 -28.06 1.47 -13.18
N ILE A 41 -28.28 1.26 -11.87
CA ILE A 41 -29.18 2.08 -11.07
C ILE A 41 -28.66 3.53 -11.04
N GLY A 42 -27.35 3.70 -10.85
CA GLY A 42 -26.71 5.01 -10.84
C GLY A 42 -26.89 5.76 -12.16
N ALA A 43 -26.69 5.09 -13.29
CA ALA A 43 -26.92 5.61 -14.64
C ALA A 43 -28.38 6.05 -14.83
N TYR A 44 -29.32 5.17 -14.49
CA TYR A 44 -30.74 5.43 -14.59
C TYR A 44 -31.15 6.67 -13.77
N VAL A 45 -30.69 6.77 -12.52
CA VAL A 45 -31.01 7.91 -11.65
C VAL A 45 -30.35 9.18 -12.15
N SER A 46 -29.10 9.08 -12.68
CA SER A 46 -28.39 10.24 -13.25
C SER A 46 -29.16 10.85 -14.41
N ASP A 47 -29.64 10.04 -15.36
CA ASP A 47 -30.39 10.49 -16.53
C ASP A 47 -31.70 11.16 -16.09
N ARG A 48 -32.45 10.55 -15.16
CA ARG A 48 -33.72 11.10 -14.68
C ARG A 48 -33.55 12.42 -13.91
N VAL A 49 -32.45 12.58 -13.21
CA VAL A 49 -32.13 13.83 -12.51
C VAL A 49 -31.73 14.93 -13.49
N LYS A 50 -30.95 14.59 -14.53
CA LYS A 50 -30.56 15.53 -15.60
C LYS A 50 -31.76 16.06 -16.39
N ASP A 51 -32.72 15.18 -16.67
CA ASP A 51 -33.99 15.54 -17.36
C ASP A 51 -34.92 16.39 -16.50
N GLY A 52 -34.53 16.74 -15.26
CA GLY A 52 -35.31 17.61 -14.35
C GLY A 52 -36.52 16.93 -13.69
N GLY A 53 -36.73 15.61 -13.94
CA GLY A 53 -37.89 14.88 -13.42
C GLY A 53 -37.71 14.36 -11.99
N TRP A 54 -36.45 14.20 -11.52
CA TRP A 54 -36.16 13.56 -10.23
C TRP A 54 -35.40 14.49 -9.27
N GLY A 55 -36.05 14.81 -8.16
CA GLY A 55 -35.45 15.54 -7.02
C GLY A 55 -35.30 14.60 -5.80
N LYS A 56 -34.91 15.18 -4.66
CA LYS A 56 -34.71 14.45 -3.39
C LYS A 56 -35.93 13.64 -2.96
N SER A 57 -37.16 14.20 -3.11
CA SER A 57 -38.44 13.55 -2.75
C SER A 57 -38.75 12.35 -3.63
N VAL A 58 -38.44 12.42 -4.94
CA VAL A 58 -38.68 11.32 -5.88
C VAL A 58 -37.73 10.16 -5.59
N VAL A 59 -36.46 10.44 -5.31
CA VAL A 59 -35.49 9.39 -4.92
C VAL A 59 -35.86 8.77 -3.57
N ALA A 60 -36.44 9.52 -2.63
CA ALA A 60 -36.96 8.97 -1.37
C ALA A 60 -38.12 7.98 -1.64
N ASN A 61 -39.11 8.38 -2.44
CA ASN A 61 -40.24 7.51 -2.84
C ASN A 61 -39.74 6.27 -3.62
N PHE A 62 -38.74 6.45 -4.49
CA PHE A 62 -38.12 5.32 -5.22
C PHE A 62 -37.45 4.34 -4.26
N SER A 63 -36.75 4.85 -3.25
CA SER A 63 -36.17 4.02 -2.18
C SER A 63 -37.22 3.19 -1.45
N GLU A 64 -38.32 3.82 -1.04
CA GLU A 64 -39.44 3.17 -0.37
C GLU A 64 -40.08 2.10 -1.26
N PHE A 65 -40.30 2.41 -2.54
CA PHE A 65 -40.83 1.46 -3.52
C PHE A 65 -39.93 0.22 -3.65
N LEU A 66 -38.59 0.42 -3.79
CA LEU A 66 -37.65 -0.70 -3.89
C LEU A 66 -37.63 -1.56 -2.62
N GLN A 67 -37.64 -0.93 -1.44
CA GLN A 67 -37.65 -1.65 -0.16
C GLN A 67 -38.94 -2.44 0.07
N ALA A 68 -40.09 -1.91 -0.40
CA ALA A 68 -41.36 -2.61 -0.35
C ALA A 68 -41.41 -3.79 -1.34
N HIS A 69 -40.78 -3.63 -2.54
CA HIS A 69 -40.77 -4.66 -3.57
C HIS A 69 -39.79 -5.79 -3.27
N TYR A 70 -38.67 -5.46 -2.61
CA TYR A 70 -37.64 -6.40 -2.20
C TYR A 70 -37.44 -6.40 -0.67
N PRO A 71 -38.40 -6.90 0.11
CA PRO A 71 -38.34 -6.86 1.57
C PRO A 71 -37.13 -7.68 2.07
N GLY A 72 -36.37 -7.09 2.99
CA GLY A 72 -35.16 -7.69 3.56
C GLY A 72 -33.88 -7.50 2.75
N THR A 73 -33.95 -6.96 1.53
CA THR A 73 -32.76 -6.64 0.73
C THR A 73 -32.15 -5.31 1.20
N LYS A 74 -30.86 -5.34 1.52
CA LYS A 74 -30.11 -4.15 1.93
C LYS A 74 -29.55 -3.44 0.70
N GLY A 75 -29.28 -2.13 0.83
CA GLY A 75 -28.56 -1.35 -0.19
C GLY A 75 -29.42 -0.34 -0.94
N PHE A 76 -30.74 -0.34 -0.78
CA PHE A 76 -31.65 0.56 -1.49
C PHE A 76 -32.16 1.75 -0.67
N SER A 77 -31.38 2.22 0.33
CA SER A 77 -31.69 3.49 1.00
C SER A 77 -31.51 4.68 0.04
N ALA A 78 -32.27 5.74 0.21
CA ALA A 78 -32.18 6.96 -0.60
C ALA A 78 -30.74 7.49 -0.64
N GLN A 79 -30.03 7.46 0.50
CA GLN A 79 -28.62 7.85 0.56
C GLN A 79 -27.73 6.97 -0.32
N ASN A 80 -27.95 5.64 -0.33
CA ASN A 80 -27.15 4.75 -1.15
C ASN A 80 -27.47 4.88 -2.64
N ILE A 81 -28.73 5.16 -3.00
CA ILE A 81 -29.13 5.47 -4.38
C ILE A 81 -28.43 6.73 -4.90
N TRP A 82 -28.32 7.78 -4.07
CA TRP A 82 -27.52 8.96 -4.40
C TRP A 82 -26.03 8.65 -4.57
N ARG A 83 -25.49 7.74 -3.77
CA ARG A 83 -24.10 7.26 -3.91
C ARG A 83 -23.91 6.45 -5.19
N MET A 84 -24.89 5.65 -5.61
CA MET A 84 -24.85 4.94 -6.90
C MET A 84 -24.82 5.92 -8.07
N LYS A 85 -25.66 6.98 -8.02
CA LYS A 85 -25.61 8.06 -9.00
C LYS A 85 -24.24 8.73 -9.05
N GLN A 86 -23.72 9.15 -7.91
CA GLN A 86 -22.39 9.76 -7.82
C GLN A 86 -21.29 8.82 -8.33
N PHE A 87 -21.36 7.54 -8.00
CA PHE A 87 -20.45 6.52 -8.46
C PHE A 87 -20.42 6.41 -9.99
N TYR A 88 -21.58 6.31 -10.62
CA TYR A 88 -21.69 6.32 -12.07
C TYR A 88 -21.09 7.60 -12.66
N GLU A 89 -21.50 8.77 -12.20
CA GLU A 89 -21.01 10.05 -12.72
C GLU A 89 -19.51 10.30 -12.51
N THR A 90 -18.91 9.65 -11.51
CA THR A 90 -17.46 9.75 -11.25
C THR A 90 -16.65 8.92 -12.24
N TYR A 91 -17.19 7.79 -12.71
CA TYR A 91 -16.39 6.81 -13.45
C TYR A 91 -16.88 6.52 -14.88
N CYS A 92 -18.05 7.04 -15.31
CA CYS A 92 -18.64 6.71 -16.61
C CYS A 92 -17.78 7.15 -17.81
N ASP A 93 -17.09 8.26 -17.68
CA ASP A 93 -16.27 8.84 -18.75
C ASP A 93 -14.81 8.37 -18.72
N ASN A 94 -14.44 7.51 -17.75
CA ASN A 94 -13.09 7.02 -17.59
C ASN A 94 -12.97 5.52 -17.90
N GLU A 95 -12.56 5.21 -19.14
CA GLU A 95 -12.41 3.82 -19.61
C GLU A 95 -11.37 3.00 -18.81
N LYS A 96 -10.39 3.65 -18.19
CA LYS A 96 -9.36 2.98 -17.37
C LYS A 96 -9.89 2.56 -16.01
N LEU A 97 -10.71 3.40 -15.38
CA LEU A 97 -11.21 3.17 -14.02
C LEU A 97 -12.46 2.30 -13.99
N SER A 98 -13.34 2.43 -14.99
CA SER A 98 -14.62 1.71 -15.06
C SER A 98 -14.50 0.18 -14.92
N PRO A 99 -13.51 -0.52 -15.46
CA PRO A 99 -13.31 -1.94 -15.18
C PRO A 99 -12.84 -2.24 -13.75
N LEU A 100 -11.94 -1.40 -13.22
CA LEU A 100 -11.30 -1.64 -11.91
C LEU A 100 -12.29 -1.58 -10.75
N VAL A 101 -13.30 -0.70 -10.83
CA VAL A 101 -14.29 -0.55 -9.76
C VAL A 101 -15.13 -1.81 -9.52
N ARG A 102 -15.23 -2.72 -10.50
CA ARG A 102 -15.95 -4.00 -10.37
C ARG A 102 -15.16 -5.06 -9.62
N GLU A 103 -13.85 -4.88 -9.49
CA GLU A 103 -12.95 -5.83 -8.83
C GLU A 103 -12.96 -5.72 -7.30
N ILE A 104 -13.45 -4.61 -6.74
CA ILE A 104 -13.39 -4.30 -5.31
C ILE A 104 -14.80 -4.16 -4.70
N PRO A 105 -14.95 -4.34 -3.36
CA PRO A 105 -16.24 -4.19 -2.69
C PRO A 105 -16.82 -2.78 -2.79
N TRP A 106 -18.16 -2.67 -2.71
CA TRP A 106 -18.87 -1.39 -2.70
C TRP A 106 -18.35 -0.39 -1.67
N THR A 107 -18.09 -0.86 -0.46
CA THR A 107 -17.58 0.00 0.61
C THR A 107 -16.20 0.59 0.30
N SER A 108 -15.34 -0.17 -0.37
CA SER A 108 -14.02 0.29 -0.83
C SER A 108 -14.16 1.31 -1.96
N ASN A 109 -15.07 1.06 -2.93
CA ASN A 109 -15.39 2.02 -3.98
C ASN A 109 -15.84 3.36 -3.41
N LEU A 110 -16.72 3.35 -2.39
CA LEU A 110 -17.17 4.57 -1.73
C LEU A 110 -16.04 5.33 -1.03
N LEU A 111 -15.12 4.63 -0.38
CA LEU A 111 -13.96 5.27 0.24
C LEU A 111 -13.07 5.97 -0.78
N ILE A 112 -12.72 5.27 -1.88
CA ILE A 112 -11.88 5.83 -2.94
C ILE A 112 -12.58 7.02 -3.61
N MET A 113 -13.85 6.87 -3.97
CA MET A 113 -14.63 7.93 -4.61
C MET A 113 -14.68 9.22 -3.76
N THR A 114 -14.83 9.08 -2.44
CA THR A 114 -14.96 10.23 -1.54
C THR A 114 -13.62 10.75 -1.01
N GLY A 115 -12.63 9.87 -0.86
CA GLY A 115 -11.31 10.19 -0.32
C GLY A 115 -10.34 10.77 -1.35
N CYS A 116 -10.49 10.37 -2.63
CA CYS A 116 -9.58 10.76 -3.71
C CYS A 116 -10.24 11.80 -4.63
N LYS A 117 -9.51 12.87 -4.92
CA LYS A 117 -10.03 13.98 -5.75
C LYS A 117 -9.68 13.84 -7.22
N THR A 118 -8.55 13.22 -7.56
CA THR A 118 -8.05 13.06 -8.92
C THR A 118 -8.20 11.62 -9.40
N ASP A 119 -8.25 11.43 -10.71
CA ASP A 119 -8.40 10.10 -11.31
C ASP A 119 -7.13 9.26 -11.14
N GLU A 120 -5.95 9.89 -11.12
CA GLU A 120 -4.67 9.23 -10.86
C GLU A 120 -4.64 8.64 -9.44
N ALA A 121 -5.08 9.41 -8.43
CA ALA A 121 -5.20 8.91 -7.06
C ALA A 121 -6.23 7.79 -6.95
N ARG A 122 -7.38 7.90 -7.65
CA ARG A 122 -8.39 6.83 -7.71
C ARG A 122 -7.83 5.57 -8.33
N GLU A 123 -7.13 5.69 -9.48
CA GLU A 123 -6.50 4.55 -10.14
C GLU A 123 -5.48 3.87 -9.22
N PHE A 124 -4.62 4.65 -8.58
CA PHE A 124 -3.62 4.13 -7.64
C PHE A 124 -4.27 3.28 -6.54
N TYR A 125 -5.27 3.81 -5.83
CA TYR A 125 -5.91 3.08 -4.74
C TYR A 125 -6.78 1.91 -5.22
N LEU A 126 -7.41 1.99 -6.40
CA LEU A 126 -8.13 0.86 -7.00
C LEU A 126 -7.17 -0.30 -7.26
N ARG A 127 -6.06 -0.05 -7.96
CA ARG A 127 -5.04 -1.06 -8.25
C ARG A 127 -4.41 -1.63 -6.98
N LEU A 128 -4.10 -0.77 -6.01
CA LEU A 128 -3.54 -1.16 -4.73
C LEU A 128 -4.51 -2.07 -3.95
N CYS A 129 -5.80 -1.72 -3.92
CA CYS A 129 -6.83 -2.50 -3.26
C CYS A 129 -7.03 -3.87 -3.92
N ILE A 130 -6.98 -3.95 -5.25
CA ILE A 130 -7.06 -5.20 -6.01
C ILE A 130 -5.87 -6.10 -5.71
N ALA A 131 -4.65 -5.56 -5.78
CA ALA A 131 -3.41 -6.31 -5.57
C ALA A 131 -3.29 -6.84 -4.14
N ASN A 132 -3.56 -6.00 -3.14
CA ASN A 132 -3.33 -6.31 -1.73
C ASN A 132 -4.59 -6.83 -1.01
N ARG A 133 -5.75 -6.81 -1.65
CA ARG A 133 -7.04 -7.25 -1.07
C ARG A 133 -7.34 -6.55 0.26
N TYR A 134 -7.12 -5.25 0.32
CA TYR A 134 -7.34 -4.47 1.53
C TYR A 134 -8.76 -4.59 2.06
N THR A 135 -8.88 -4.75 3.36
CA THR A 135 -10.14 -4.51 4.07
C THR A 135 -10.50 -3.03 4.00
N LYS A 136 -11.76 -2.69 4.30
CA LYS A 136 -12.19 -1.29 4.38
C LYS A 136 -11.31 -0.46 5.30
N ARG A 137 -10.93 -0.99 6.49
CA ARG A 137 -10.12 -0.28 7.49
C ARG A 137 -8.69 -0.04 7.00
N GLU A 138 -8.11 -1.03 6.36
CA GLU A 138 -6.76 -0.94 5.78
C GLU A 138 -6.70 0.10 4.67
N LEU A 139 -7.69 0.08 3.75
CA LEU A 139 -7.80 1.06 2.68
C LEU A 139 -8.00 2.48 3.23
N ASP A 140 -8.89 2.65 4.22
CA ASP A 140 -9.16 3.94 4.86
C ASP A 140 -7.89 4.53 5.48
N ARG A 141 -7.11 3.70 6.17
CA ARG A 141 -5.80 4.07 6.70
C ARG A 141 -4.83 4.50 5.59
N GLN A 142 -4.72 3.75 4.49
CA GLN A 142 -3.80 4.09 3.41
C GLN A 142 -4.19 5.42 2.72
N ILE A 143 -5.47 5.68 2.56
CA ILE A 143 -5.96 6.98 2.06
C ILE A 143 -5.67 8.09 3.10
N GLY A 144 -5.93 7.82 4.38
CA GLY A 144 -5.70 8.77 5.48
C GLY A 144 -4.23 9.15 5.65
N SER A 145 -3.30 8.19 5.49
CA SER A 145 -1.86 8.42 5.53
C SER A 145 -1.28 9.03 4.25
N MET A 146 -2.13 9.39 3.28
CA MET A 146 -1.72 10.04 2.03
C MET A 146 -0.69 9.22 1.23
N LEU A 147 -0.89 7.89 1.16
CA LEU A 147 0.06 6.99 0.52
C LEU A 147 0.33 7.34 -0.94
N TYR A 148 -0.71 7.74 -1.70
CA TYR A 148 -0.55 8.17 -3.09
C TYR A 148 0.43 9.34 -3.21
N GLU A 149 0.19 10.40 -2.46
CA GLU A 149 0.99 11.62 -2.52
C GLU A 149 2.43 11.36 -2.07
N ARG A 150 2.65 10.60 -0.99
CA ARG A 150 3.98 10.20 -0.53
C ARG A 150 4.72 9.38 -1.58
N THR A 151 4.02 8.43 -2.21
CA THR A 151 4.62 7.57 -3.26
C THR A 151 5.01 8.38 -4.49
N MET A 152 4.15 9.31 -4.94
CA MET A 152 4.44 10.13 -6.12
C MET A 152 5.58 11.12 -5.87
N ILE A 153 5.61 11.75 -4.69
CA ILE A 153 6.71 12.64 -4.29
C ILE A 153 8.05 11.88 -4.23
N SER A 154 8.05 10.68 -3.66
CA SER A 154 9.24 9.83 -3.60
C SER A 154 9.70 9.40 -5.00
N HIS A 155 8.79 9.00 -5.86
CA HIS A 155 9.11 8.56 -7.22
C HIS A 155 9.74 9.67 -8.06
N GLU A 156 9.21 10.90 -7.97
CA GLU A 156 9.79 12.06 -8.69
C GLU A 156 11.20 12.41 -8.19
N LYS A 157 11.46 12.28 -6.89
CA LYS A 157 12.78 12.56 -6.30
C LYS A 157 13.85 11.52 -6.68
N HIS A 158 13.47 10.27 -6.93
CA HIS A 158 14.38 9.14 -7.06
C HIS A 158 14.30 8.43 -8.42
N LYS A 159 13.79 9.08 -9.45
CA LYS A 159 13.66 8.50 -10.82
C LYS A 159 14.94 7.80 -11.30
N ASP A 160 16.07 8.44 -11.09
CA ASP A 160 17.38 7.95 -11.58
C ASP A 160 17.92 6.77 -10.75
N LEU A 161 17.63 6.76 -9.44
CA LEU A 161 18.06 5.68 -8.53
C LEU A 161 17.24 4.40 -8.70
N LEU A 162 15.96 4.54 -9.04
CA LEU A 162 15.04 3.41 -9.23
C LEU A 162 15.25 2.70 -10.57
N ALA A 163 15.78 3.40 -11.58
CA ALA A 163 16.01 2.83 -12.90
C ALA A 163 17.12 1.75 -12.92
N GLY A 164 18.03 1.73 -11.92
CA GLY A 164 19.15 0.79 -11.84
C GLY A 164 19.01 -0.37 -10.86
N ASN A 165 18.12 -0.28 -9.87
CA ASN A 165 18.05 -1.21 -8.75
C ASN A 165 16.62 -1.70 -8.50
N GLY A 166 16.14 -2.66 -9.29
CA GLY A 166 14.80 -3.24 -9.16
C GLY A 166 14.41 -3.75 -7.76
N GLY A 167 15.40 -4.04 -6.90
CA GLY A 167 15.20 -4.49 -5.52
C GLY A 167 14.76 -3.38 -4.56
N LEU A 168 15.20 -2.14 -4.75
CA LEU A 168 14.89 -1.02 -3.85
C LEU A 168 13.51 -0.42 -4.14
N ALA A 169 12.92 -0.66 -5.31
CA ALA A 169 11.60 -0.16 -5.67
C ALA A 169 10.46 -0.69 -4.77
N ALA A 170 10.69 -1.76 -4.02
CA ALA A 170 9.74 -2.29 -3.03
C ALA A 170 9.76 -1.52 -1.70
N LEU A 171 10.79 -0.73 -1.42
CA LEU A 171 10.93 0.09 -0.23
C LEU A 171 10.44 1.52 -0.54
N ARG A 172 9.93 2.20 0.50
CA ARG A 172 9.45 3.59 0.40
C ARG A 172 10.46 4.54 1.00
N ASP A 173 10.44 5.77 0.51
CA ASP A 173 11.28 6.86 0.99
C ASP A 173 10.83 7.41 2.36
N SER A 174 9.54 7.28 2.67
CA SER A 174 8.98 7.71 3.95
C SER A 174 7.89 6.79 4.45
N TYR A 175 7.80 6.63 5.77
CA TYR A 175 6.82 5.80 6.45
C TYR A 175 6.04 6.57 7.50
N VAL A 176 4.80 6.14 7.77
CA VAL A 176 3.93 6.74 8.78
C VAL A 176 3.58 5.70 9.84
N PHE A 177 4.04 5.91 11.05
CA PHE A 177 3.90 4.99 12.18
C PHE A 177 2.98 5.57 13.27
N GLU A 178 1.89 6.22 12.89
CA GLU A 178 0.90 6.84 13.78
C GLU A 178 0.22 5.85 14.73
N PHE A 179 0.36 4.56 14.44
CA PHE A 179 -0.18 3.47 15.24
C PHE A 179 0.72 3.05 16.40
N LEU A 180 1.95 3.58 16.47
CA LEU A 180 2.86 3.32 17.58
C LEU A 180 2.51 4.24 18.75
N ASP A 181 2.38 3.65 19.93
CA ASP A 181 2.12 4.37 21.18
C ASP A 181 3.47 4.76 21.82
N LEU A 182 4.08 5.82 21.29
CA LEU A 182 5.37 6.33 21.72
C LEU A 182 5.22 7.78 22.20
N GLU A 183 5.58 7.99 23.48
CA GLU A 183 5.69 9.33 24.08
C GLU A 183 7.15 9.81 24.05
N GLU A 184 7.38 11.04 23.57
CA GLU A 184 8.71 11.63 23.56
C GLU A 184 9.15 12.07 24.98
N PRO A 185 10.44 11.85 25.37
CA PRO A 185 11.50 11.23 24.59
C PRO A 185 11.48 9.69 24.69
N TYR A 186 11.66 8.99 23.58
CA TYR A 186 11.79 7.54 23.51
C TYR A 186 13.19 7.10 23.02
N LYS A 187 13.53 5.81 23.17
CA LYS A 187 14.80 5.22 22.72
C LYS A 187 14.56 4.29 21.52
N GLU A 188 15.62 3.98 20.78
CA GLU A 188 15.58 2.99 19.68
C GLU A 188 14.96 1.65 20.12
N LYS A 189 15.28 1.20 21.34
CA LYS A 189 14.68 0.00 21.94
C LYS A 189 13.16 0.10 22.10
N ASP A 190 12.65 1.26 22.50
CA ASP A 190 11.22 1.48 22.71
C ASP A 190 10.50 1.47 21.34
N LEU A 191 11.09 2.14 20.33
CA LEU A 191 10.61 2.12 18.95
C LEU A 191 10.56 0.69 18.41
N ARG A 192 11.64 -0.09 18.54
CA ARG A 192 11.69 -1.49 18.11
C ARG A 192 10.60 -2.33 18.78
N HIS A 193 10.46 -2.23 20.09
CA HIS A 193 9.45 -2.97 20.84
C HIS A 193 8.03 -2.62 20.39
N GLN A 194 7.74 -1.34 20.16
CA GLN A 194 6.44 -0.89 19.67
C GLN A 194 6.16 -1.39 18.24
N ILE A 195 7.15 -1.40 17.36
CA ILE A 195 7.03 -1.97 16.00
C ILE A 195 6.65 -3.45 16.07
N VAL A 196 7.34 -4.23 16.90
CA VAL A 196 7.06 -5.67 17.05
C VAL A 196 5.69 -5.92 17.69
N SER A 197 5.29 -5.11 18.67
CA SER A 197 3.96 -5.19 19.30
C SER A 197 2.83 -4.86 18.32
N HIS A 198 3.08 -4.00 17.33
CA HIS A 198 2.13 -3.58 16.28
C HIS A 198 2.53 -4.11 14.90
N LEU A 199 3.14 -5.29 14.85
CA LEU A 199 3.74 -5.86 13.64
C LEU A 199 2.76 -5.92 12.45
N LYS A 200 1.47 -6.17 12.71
CA LYS A 200 0.45 -6.20 11.67
C LYS A 200 0.32 -4.84 10.97
N ASP A 201 0.23 -3.77 11.74
CA ASP A 201 0.07 -2.41 11.20
C ASP A 201 1.38 -1.93 10.56
N PHE A 202 2.53 -2.35 11.11
CA PHE A 202 3.84 -2.12 10.51
C PHE A 202 3.99 -2.78 9.14
N ILE A 203 3.63 -4.06 9.00
CA ILE A 203 3.64 -4.76 7.70
C ILE A 203 2.66 -4.11 6.72
N LEU A 204 1.53 -3.60 7.20
CA LEU A 204 0.57 -2.90 6.36
C LEU A 204 1.17 -1.61 5.76
N GLU A 205 1.96 -0.88 6.54
CA GLU A 205 2.69 0.30 6.08
C GLU A 205 3.87 -0.08 5.18
N PHE A 206 4.61 -1.12 5.52
CA PHE A 206 5.76 -1.58 4.73
C PHE A 206 5.37 -2.22 3.40
N GLY A 207 4.36 -3.08 3.40
CA GLY A 207 3.88 -3.83 2.24
C GLY A 207 3.64 -5.31 2.57
N HIS A 208 2.72 -5.94 1.86
CA HIS A 208 2.28 -7.32 2.12
C HIS A 208 3.31 -8.40 1.77
N ASP A 209 4.37 -8.04 1.04
CA ASP A 209 5.43 -8.99 0.68
C ASP A 209 6.51 -9.12 1.75
N PHE A 210 6.39 -8.39 2.86
CA PHE A 210 7.31 -8.50 3.99
C PHE A 210 6.84 -9.55 5.00
N THR A 211 7.77 -10.42 5.38
CA THR A 211 7.59 -11.43 6.42
C THR A 211 8.61 -11.16 7.52
N PHE A 212 8.15 -11.05 8.75
CA PHE A 212 9.03 -10.83 9.90
C PHE A 212 9.83 -12.09 10.21
N VAL A 213 11.16 -11.93 10.33
CA VAL A 213 12.11 -13.01 10.67
C VAL A 213 12.50 -12.91 12.15
N GLY A 214 12.82 -11.70 12.64
CA GLY A 214 13.19 -11.52 14.04
C GLY A 214 13.57 -10.09 14.40
N GLU A 215 13.55 -9.79 15.71
CA GLU A 215 14.14 -8.60 16.32
C GLU A 215 15.45 -8.96 17.01
N GLU A 216 16.36 -7.97 17.18
CA GLU A 216 17.70 -8.20 17.72
C GLU A 216 18.34 -9.46 17.13
N TYR A 217 18.23 -9.57 15.79
CA TYR A 217 18.65 -10.78 15.11
C TYR A 217 20.16 -10.93 15.18
N ARG A 218 20.60 -11.99 15.87
CA ARG A 218 22.03 -12.23 16.13
C ARG A 218 22.72 -12.76 14.86
N VAL A 219 23.78 -12.09 14.45
CA VAL A 219 24.77 -12.59 13.49
C VAL A 219 26.14 -12.69 14.18
N GLN A 220 26.86 -13.79 13.96
CA GLN A 220 28.18 -13.99 14.56
C GLN A 220 29.25 -13.89 13.47
N VAL A 221 30.18 -12.94 13.65
CA VAL A 221 31.32 -12.81 12.73
C VAL A 221 32.61 -12.96 13.54
N GLY A 222 33.37 -13.99 13.22
CA GLY A 222 34.50 -14.40 14.05
C GLY A 222 34.04 -14.82 15.45
N ASN A 223 34.56 -14.21 16.50
CA ASN A 223 34.21 -14.47 17.90
C ASN A 223 33.30 -13.38 18.49
N THR A 224 32.70 -12.51 17.67
CA THR A 224 31.89 -11.38 18.13
C THR A 224 30.47 -11.53 17.63
N ASP A 225 29.54 -11.28 18.54
CA ASP A 225 28.11 -11.25 18.22
C ASP A 225 27.68 -9.82 17.89
N PHE A 226 26.87 -9.70 16.83
CA PHE A 226 26.26 -8.45 16.39
C PHE A 226 24.75 -8.66 16.31
N PHE A 227 23.99 -7.59 16.42
CA PHE A 227 22.52 -7.65 16.49
C PHE A 227 21.90 -6.68 15.50
N ILE A 228 21.09 -7.19 14.60
CA ILE A 228 20.30 -6.40 13.63
C ILE A 228 18.99 -6.05 14.32
N ASP A 229 18.60 -4.77 14.32
CA ASP A 229 17.39 -4.33 15.02
C ASP A 229 16.16 -5.10 14.60
N LEU A 230 15.86 -5.13 13.28
CA LEU A 230 14.77 -5.90 12.70
C LEU A 230 15.24 -6.61 11.42
N LEU A 231 14.90 -7.88 11.31
CA LEU A 231 15.14 -8.67 10.10
C LEU A 231 13.81 -9.11 9.50
N PHE A 232 13.63 -8.84 8.22
CA PHE A 232 12.50 -9.28 7.42
C PHE A 232 12.97 -10.09 6.22
N TYR A 233 12.04 -10.81 5.61
CA TYR A 233 12.19 -11.42 4.29
C TYR A 233 11.19 -10.79 3.35
N ASN A 234 11.63 -10.30 2.20
CA ASN A 234 10.74 -9.78 1.16
C ASN A 234 10.50 -10.85 0.10
N ARG A 235 9.24 -11.27 -0.06
CA ARG A 235 8.84 -12.36 -0.95
C ARG A 235 8.97 -12.00 -2.43
N ALA A 236 8.63 -10.76 -2.80
CA ALA A 236 8.71 -10.29 -4.19
C ALA A 236 10.18 -10.19 -4.65
N LEU A 237 11.06 -9.74 -3.76
CA LEU A 237 12.50 -9.62 -4.02
C LEU A 237 13.27 -10.92 -3.78
N SER A 238 12.65 -11.88 -3.09
CA SER A 238 13.31 -13.13 -2.66
C SER A 238 14.62 -12.88 -1.92
N CYS A 239 14.64 -11.93 -0.97
CA CYS A 239 15.83 -11.55 -0.21
C CYS A 239 15.52 -11.22 1.25
N LEU A 240 16.55 -11.27 2.08
CA LEU A 240 16.53 -10.73 3.43
C LEU A 240 16.58 -9.19 3.40
N VAL A 241 15.88 -8.56 4.33
CA VAL A 241 15.84 -7.10 4.49
C VAL A 241 16.22 -6.78 5.92
N ALA A 242 17.41 -6.21 6.11
CA ALA A 242 17.90 -5.75 7.41
C ALA A 242 17.47 -4.29 7.61
N ILE A 243 16.81 -4.02 8.73
CA ILE A 243 16.38 -2.66 9.11
C ILE A 243 17.16 -2.22 10.33
N GLU A 244 17.78 -1.07 10.23
CA GLU A 244 18.45 -0.35 11.30
C GLU A 244 17.59 0.83 11.71
N LEU A 245 17.24 0.94 12.99
CA LEU A 245 16.37 1.97 13.55
C LEU A 245 17.21 3.11 14.14
N LYS A 246 16.85 4.33 13.81
CA LYS A 246 17.46 5.55 14.37
C LYS A 246 16.38 6.52 14.81
N ILE A 247 16.56 7.11 15.99
CA ILE A 247 15.65 8.10 16.57
C ILE A 247 16.10 9.54 16.32
N ASP A 248 17.14 9.71 15.52
CA ASP A 248 17.70 10.99 15.09
C ASP A 248 17.73 11.11 13.55
N THR A 249 18.22 12.22 13.06
CA THR A 249 18.43 12.47 11.64
C THR A 249 19.51 11.56 11.08
N PHE A 250 19.36 11.12 9.83
CA PHE A 250 20.33 10.29 9.13
C PHE A 250 21.73 10.89 9.15
N ARG A 251 22.73 10.03 9.40
CA ARG A 251 24.15 10.33 9.29
C ARG A 251 24.88 9.22 8.51
N PRO A 252 25.92 9.56 7.71
CA PRO A 252 26.64 8.58 6.88
C PRO A 252 27.22 7.38 7.65
N GLU A 253 27.57 7.56 8.93
CA GLU A 253 28.07 6.47 9.78
C GLU A 253 27.06 5.34 10.03
N HIS A 254 25.75 5.61 9.92
CA HIS A 254 24.70 4.59 10.05
C HIS A 254 24.80 3.51 8.97
N LEU A 255 25.33 3.85 7.78
CA LEU A 255 25.53 2.89 6.70
C LEU A 255 26.64 1.88 6.98
N GLY A 256 27.66 2.27 7.75
CA GLY A 256 28.79 1.39 8.06
C GLY A 256 28.36 0.12 8.79
N GLN A 257 27.51 0.27 9.79
CA GLN A 257 26.96 -0.84 10.55
C GLN A 257 26.04 -1.73 9.68
N LEU A 258 25.13 -1.10 8.92
CA LEU A 258 24.20 -1.80 8.07
C LEU A 258 24.89 -2.59 6.95
N ASN A 259 25.90 -2.00 6.27
CA ASN A 259 26.69 -2.68 5.24
C ASN A 259 27.41 -3.92 5.78
N PHE A 260 27.92 -3.84 7.02
CA PHE A 260 28.52 -4.99 7.68
C PHE A 260 27.49 -6.11 7.93
N TYR A 261 26.28 -5.75 8.35
CA TYR A 261 25.20 -6.71 8.54
C TYR A 261 24.78 -7.40 7.24
N LEU A 262 24.68 -6.64 6.13
CA LEU A 262 24.33 -7.21 4.83
C LEU A 262 25.36 -8.23 4.37
N GLU A 263 26.67 -7.94 4.54
CA GLU A 263 27.73 -8.88 4.21
C GLU A 263 27.66 -10.14 5.07
N ALA A 264 27.38 -10.01 6.39
CA ALA A 264 27.22 -11.15 7.28
C ALA A 264 25.99 -12.00 6.91
N LEU A 265 24.87 -11.36 6.57
CA LEU A 265 23.67 -12.07 6.11
C LEU A 265 23.92 -12.83 4.81
N ASP A 266 24.58 -12.22 3.85
CA ASP A 266 24.84 -12.81 2.54
C ASP A 266 25.80 -13.99 2.60
N ARG A 267 26.75 -13.99 3.53
CA ARG A 267 27.72 -15.09 3.70
C ARG A 267 27.18 -16.24 4.54
N ASP A 268 26.50 -15.92 5.64
CA ASP A 268 26.29 -16.91 6.70
C ASP A 268 24.82 -17.30 6.88
N VAL A 269 23.86 -16.48 6.41
CA VAL A 269 22.42 -16.68 6.66
C VAL A 269 21.62 -16.90 5.39
N LYS A 270 21.91 -16.15 4.33
CA LYS A 270 21.22 -16.20 3.04
C LYS A 270 21.32 -17.61 2.43
N LYS A 271 20.19 -18.09 1.89
CA LYS A 271 20.17 -19.37 1.15
C LYS A 271 20.66 -19.18 -0.29
N PRO A 272 21.15 -20.27 -0.94
CA PRO A 272 21.72 -20.19 -2.30
C PRO A 272 20.74 -19.67 -3.38
N ASN A 273 19.44 -19.84 -3.18
CA ASN A 273 18.39 -19.42 -4.10
C ASN A 273 17.82 -18.02 -3.79
N GLU A 274 18.36 -17.34 -2.80
CA GLU A 274 17.95 -15.98 -2.42
C GLU A 274 18.86 -14.94 -3.06
N ASN A 275 18.29 -13.79 -3.36
CA ASN A 275 19.00 -12.62 -3.86
C ASN A 275 19.84 -11.99 -2.73
N PRO A 276 20.82 -11.13 -3.04
CA PRO A 276 21.57 -10.39 -2.05
C PRO A 276 20.65 -9.62 -1.11
N SER A 277 21.03 -9.60 0.17
CA SER A 277 20.27 -8.91 1.21
C SER A 277 20.22 -7.40 0.96
N VAL A 278 19.10 -6.79 1.35
CA VAL A 278 18.84 -5.34 1.19
C VAL A 278 18.85 -4.67 2.56
N GLY A 279 19.42 -3.48 2.64
CA GLY A 279 19.47 -2.68 3.85
C GLY A 279 18.49 -1.50 3.84
N LEU A 280 17.93 -1.21 5.01
CA LEU A 280 17.10 -0.02 5.22
C LEU A 280 17.50 0.65 6.53
N VAL A 281 17.89 1.93 6.47
CA VAL A 281 17.98 2.81 7.64
C VAL A 281 16.67 3.55 7.78
N LEU A 282 15.99 3.40 8.92
CA LEU A 282 14.81 4.16 9.30
C LEU A 282 15.22 5.24 10.33
N CYS A 283 15.01 6.51 9.99
CA CYS A 283 15.40 7.65 10.82
C CYS A 283 14.26 8.69 10.93
N THR A 284 14.36 9.63 11.85
CA THR A 284 13.32 10.66 12.02
C THR A 284 13.39 11.80 11.01
N GLY A 285 14.47 11.86 10.24
CA GLY A 285 14.67 12.84 9.18
C GLY A 285 15.95 12.59 8.40
N LYS A 286 16.02 13.15 7.19
CA LYS A 286 17.18 13.01 6.31
C LYS A 286 17.36 14.26 5.45
N ASP A 287 18.59 14.51 5.03
CA ASP A 287 18.92 15.42 3.95
C ASP A 287 19.21 14.58 2.70
N ASP A 288 18.40 14.77 1.66
CA ASP A 288 18.47 13.97 0.43
C ASP A 288 19.86 14.06 -0.23
N THR A 289 20.53 15.24 -0.18
CA THR A 289 21.89 15.42 -0.71
C THR A 289 22.91 14.61 0.10
N VAL A 290 22.81 14.61 1.43
CA VAL A 290 23.70 13.81 2.30
C VAL A 290 23.48 12.31 2.03
N VAL A 291 22.23 11.86 1.87
CA VAL A 291 21.91 10.47 1.53
C VAL A 291 22.51 10.08 0.18
N GLU A 292 22.32 10.91 -0.86
CA GLU A 292 22.89 10.67 -2.19
C GLU A 292 24.41 10.50 -2.14
N TYR A 293 25.11 11.42 -1.48
CA TYR A 293 26.57 11.33 -1.33
C TYR A 293 27.00 10.09 -0.55
N ALA A 294 26.29 9.74 0.50
CA ALA A 294 26.60 8.57 1.32
C ALA A 294 26.38 7.25 0.56
N LEU A 295 25.35 7.16 -0.27
CA LEU A 295 25.03 5.96 -1.06
C LEU A 295 25.81 5.86 -2.36
N SER A 296 26.36 6.96 -2.90
CA SER A 296 27.02 7.00 -4.22
C SER A 296 28.19 6.01 -4.37
N ARG A 297 28.80 5.58 -3.28
CA ARG A 297 29.88 4.58 -3.27
C ARG A 297 29.52 3.29 -2.51
N SER A 298 28.26 3.13 -2.10
CA SER A 298 27.81 1.91 -1.47
C SER A 298 27.71 0.80 -2.51
N MET A 299 28.36 -0.34 -2.24
CA MET A 299 28.22 -1.54 -3.09
C MET A 299 27.02 -2.39 -2.68
N SER A 300 26.48 -2.17 -1.50
CA SER A 300 25.34 -2.91 -0.97
C SER A 300 24.04 -2.19 -1.33
N PRO A 301 22.98 -2.92 -1.72
CA PRO A 301 21.68 -2.34 -2.00
C PRO A 301 21.06 -1.83 -0.69
N THR A 302 21.22 -0.53 -0.42
CA THR A 302 20.78 0.11 0.81
C THR A 302 19.94 1.33 0.51
N MET A 303 18.88 1.53 1.28
CA MET A 303 18.00 2.70 1.25
C MET A 303 17.97 3.40 2.60
N VAL A 304 17.76 4.70 2.58
CA VAL A 304 17.52 5.52 3.78
C VAL A 304 16.12 6.09 3.67
N ALA A 305 15.27 5.80 4.63
CA ALA A 305 13.90 6.31 4.70
C ALA A 305 13.68 7.08 6.00
N ASP A 306 12.86 8.12 5.93
CA ASP A 306 12.37 8.77 7.13
C ASP A 306 11.07 8.15 7.64
N TYR A 307 10.76 8.35 8.92
CA TYR A 307 9.47 8.00 9.48
C TYR A 307 8.92 9.14 10.34
N THR A 308 7.59 9.19 10.43
CA THR A 308 6.85 10.08 11.32
C THR A 308 5.86 9.30 12.17
N LEU A 309 5.65 9.74 13.42
CA LEU A 309 4.66 9.19 14.33
C LEU A 309 3.28 9.85 14.19
N HIS A 310 3.15 10.81 13.28
CA HIS A 310 1.92 11.55 13.08
C HIS A 310 1.44 11.45 11.63
N LEU A 311 0.13 11.46 11.44
CA LEU A 311 -0.43 11.57 10.10
C LEU A 311 0.03 12.87 9.43
N PRO A 312 0.45 12.81 8.16
CA PRO A 312 0.92 13.99 7.45
C PRO A 312 -0.21 15.00 7.22
N ASP A 313 0.15 16.28 7.17
CA ASP A 313 -0.79 17.33 6.79
C ASP A 313 -1.16 17.20 5.30
N LYS A 314 -2.46 16.99 5.07
CA LYS A 314 -3.02 16.76 3.75
C LYS A 314 -2.78 17.92 2.77
N ALA A 315 -2.91 19.16 3.25
CA ALA A 315 -2.74 20.34 2.41
C ALA A 315 -1.29 20.52 2.00
N ILE A 316 -0.35 20.27 2.92
CA ILE A 316 1.10 20.37 2.65
C ILE A 316 1.51 19.36 1.58
N LEU A 317 1.14 18.08 1.73
CA LEU A 317 1.51 17.05 0.74
C LEU A 317 0.87 17.27 -0.63
N GLN A 318 -0.41 17.67 -0.68
CA GLN A 318 -1.08 17.96 -1.94
C GLN A 318 -0.46 19.16 -2.67
N ASN A 319 -0.09 20.21 -1.94
CA ASN A 319 0.62 21.36 -2.53
C ASN A 319 1.99 20.97 -3.06
N LYS A 320 2.76 20.21 -2.27
CA LYS A 320 4.08 19.74 -2.69
C LYS A 320 4.03 18.84 -3.93
N LEU A 321 3.07 17.93 -4.01
CA LEU A 321 2.88 17.10 -5.20
C LEU A 321 2.55 17.95 -6.43
N ARG A 322 1.67 18.95 -6.27
CA ARG A 322 1.31 19.85 -7.36
C ARG A 322 2.52 20.65 -7.87
N GLU A 323 3.32 21.24 -6.96
CA GLU A 323 4.54 21.97 -7.31
C GLU A 323 5.53 21.09 -8.09
N LEU A 324 5.74 19.85 -7.65
CA LEU A 324 6.61 18.90 -8.35
C LEU A 324 6.07 18.52 -9.74
N THR A 325 4.75 18.35 -9.87
CA THR A 325 4.13 18.05 -11.16
C THR A 325 4.24 19.23 -12.13
N GLU A 326 4.04 20.46 -11.66
CA GLU A 326 4.21 21.68 -12.44
C GLU A 326 5.66 21.84 -12.91
N LEU A 327 6.66 21.66 -12.05
CA LEU A 327 8.08 21.69 -12.40
C LEU A 327 8.46 20.60 -13.42
N ALA A 328 7.88 19.40 -13.31
CA ALA A 328 8.14 18.31 -14.25
C ALA A 328 7.55 18.61 -15.65
N LEU A 329 6.41 19.27 -15.72
CA LEU A 329 5.80 19.72 -16.99
C LEU A 329 6.63 20.83 -17.64
N GLU A 330 7.07 21.84 -16.89
CA GLU A 330 7.93 22.92 -17.36
C GLU A 330 9.28 22.42 -17.89
N SER A 331 9.88 21.41 -17.24
CA SER A 331 11.14 20.80 -17.67
C SER A 331 10.98 19.88 -18.91
N GLY A 332 9.78 19.33 -19.14
CA GLY A 332 9.46 18.50 -20.30
C GLY A 332 9.23 19.30 -21.59
N GLU A 333 8.68 20.52 -21.49
CA GLU A 333 8.44 21.39 -22.65
C GLU A 333 9.71 22.06 -23.20
N GLY A 334 10.82 22.08 -22.43
CA GLY A 334 12.09 22.65 -22.85
C GLY A 334 12.93 21.78 -23.80
N ASN A 335 12.55 20.54 -24.05
CA ASN A 335 13.37 19.57 -24.81
C ASN A 335 12.82 19.24 -26.22
N GLU A 336 11.73 19.86 -26.67
CA GLU A 336 11.18 19.66 -28.01
C GLU A 336 11.53 20.78 -29.01
N GLY A 337 12.45 21.69 -28.67
CA GLY A 337 12.73 22.92 -29.41
C GLY A 337 14.04 22.97 -30.22
N ASP A 338 14.92 21.96 -30.16
CA ASP A 338 16.24 21.99 -30.84
C ASP A 338 16.49 20.77 -31.74
N GLU A 339 15.56 20.44 -32.64
CA GLU A 339 15.83 19.63 -33.85
C GLU A 339 15.14 20.27 -35.06
N GLU A 340 15.80 21.28 -35.62
CA GLU A 340 15.67 21.67 -37.03
C GLU A 340 17.06 21.80 -37.70
#